data_9112c6b5f997819bd0457394e4379128
#
_entry.id   9112c6b5f997819bd0457394e4379128
#
_cell.length_a   1.000
_cell.length_b   1.000
_cell.length_c   1.000
_cell.angle_alpha   90.00
_cell.angle_beta   90.00
_cell.angle_gamma   90.00
#
_symmetry.space_group_name_H-M   'P 1'
#
loop_
_entity.id
_entity.type
_entity.pdbx_description
1 polymer ?
#
loop_
_entity_poly.entity_id
_entity_poly.type
_entity_poly.pdbx_seq_one_letter_code
_entity_poly.pdbx_strand_id
1 'polypeptide(L)'
;MIQSVFSDDAWSIWEPLIETVRPKGKTPPRDLRRTMSAIFWRHQNGAKWRSIPAELGPWWTAAQLFIRWAKLGVWQALFEQAKGQDSALGLVFLDGTNIRAHHKAAGAAKKGDSGERRNDREALGRSRGGFGSKVCVAADGHGKALSFTLTPGQAHELPSAMALLDALPHAPRYVVCDRGYASNQFREALWDRGSRPVIPTKRNEPQVACPKWAYRHRHLVENLWARLKEWRAVATRYEKTATSFMAVICIAATADHLKT
;
A
#
# COMPACT_ATOMS: atom_id res chain seq x y z
N MET A 1 -18.40 -21.91 -13.35
CA MET A 1 -18.44 -21.73 -11.88
C MET A 1 -17.45 -20.64 -11.51
N ILE A 2 -17.91 -19.56 -10.87
CA ILE A 2 -17.00 -18.55 -10.32
C ILE A 2 -16.31 -19.23 -9.14
N GLN A 3 -15.01 -19.47 -9.26
CA GLN A 3 -14.20 -20.00 -8.18
C GLN A 3 -14.35 -19.07 -6.98
N SER A 4 -14.66 -19.62 -5.79
CA SER A 4 -14.57 -18.88 -4.53
C SER A 4 -13.20 -18.21 -4.49
N VAL A 5 -13.14 -16.90 -4.24
CA VAL A 5 -11.87 -16.17 -4.14
C VAL A 5 -11.00 -16.74 -3.01
N PHE A 6 -11.64 -17.34 -1.99
CA PHE A 6 -10.97 -18.06 -0.92
C PHE A 6 -11.27 -19.55 -1.02
N SER A 7 -10.24 -20.39 -1.19
CA SER A 7 -10.30 -21.82 -0.88
C SER A 7 -10.47 -22.03 0.64
N ASP A 8 -10.74 -23.26 1.08
CA ASP A 8 -10.82 -23.58 2.51
C ASP A 8 -9.46 -23.32 3.19
N ASP A 9 -8.37 -23.74 2.55
CA ASP A 9 -7.00 -23.51 3.06
C ASP A 9 -6.69 -22.02 3.19
N ALA A 10 -6.98 -21.21 2.14
CA ALA A 10 -6.78 -19.79 2.21
C ALA A 10 -7.65 -19.15 3.30
N TRP A 11 -8.92 -19.57 3.45
CA TRP A 11 -9.79 -19.01 4.48
C TRP A 11 -9.32 -19.33 5.89
N SER A 12 -8.80 -20.55 6.12
CA SER A 12 -8.25 -20.94 7.42
C SER A 12 -7.08 -20.07 7.90
N ILE A 13 -6.35 -19.44 6.97
CA ILE A 13 -5.28 -18.47 7.28
C ILE A 13 -5.88 -17.06 7.54
N TRP A 14 -6.84 -16.64 6.72
CA TRP A 14 -7.39 -15.29 6.77
C TRP A 14 -8.35 -15.06 7.94
N GLU A 15 -9.18 -16.04 8.27
CA GLU A 15 -10.23 -15.92 9.29
C GLU A 15 -9.68 -15.56 10.67
N PRO A 16 -8.65 -16.22 11.22
CA PRO A 16 -8.08 -15.86 12.52
C PRO A 16 -7.52 -14.44 12.55
N LEU A 17 -6.85 -14.00 11.47
CA LEU A 17 -6.32 -12.65 11.36
C LEU A 17 -7.44 -11.60 11.35
N ILE A 18 -8.50 -11.86 10.60
CA ILE A 18 -9.67 -10.98 10.55
C ILE A 18 -10.34 -10.90 11.93
N GLU A 19 -10.52 -12.04 12.61
CA GLU A 19 -11.15 -12.10 13.95
C GLU A 19 -10.35 -11.31 14.98
N THR A 20 -9.03 -11.23 14.84
CA THR A 20 -8.17 -10.45 15.74
C THR A 20 -8.38 -8.95 15.59
N VAL A 21 -8.61 -8.45 14.37
CA VAL A 21 -8.65 -7.00 14.07
C VAL A 21 -10.04 -6.44 13.86
N ARG A 22 -11.06 -7.27 13.59
CA ARG A 22 -12.40 -6.78 13.36
C ARG A 22 -13.01 -6.13 14.62
N PRO A 23 -13.87 -5.11 14.46
CA PRO A 23 -14.53 -4.47 15.60
C PRO A 23 -15.38 -5.48 16.40
N LYS A 24 -15.13 -5.59 17.71
CA LYS A 24 -15.93 -6.40 18.63
C LYS A 24 -17.28 -5.71 18.92
N GLY A 25 -18.29 -6.50 19.30
CA GLY A 25 -19.60 -5.99 19.72
C GLY A 25 -20.60 -5.67 18.59
N LYS A 26 -20.25 -5.92 17.32
CA LYS A 26 -21.20 -5.86 16.20
C LYS A 26 -21.22 -7.18 15.46
N THR A 27 -22.41 -7.66 15.15
CA THR A 27 -22.63 -8.88 14.37
C THR A 27 -21.91 -8.76 13.03
N PRO A 28 -20.98 -9.66 12.70
CA PRO A 28 -20.39 -9.71 11.37
C PRO A 28 -21.47 -10.03 10.33
N PRO A 29 -21.21 -9.84 9.03
CA PRO A 29 -22.08 -10.38 7.99
C PRO A 29 -22.34 -11.86 8.25
N ARG A 30 -23.57 -12.34 7.99
CA ARG A 30 -23.95 -13.76 8.22
C ARG A 30 -22.99 -14.73 7.54
N ASP A 31 -22.38 -14.29 6.42
CA ASP A 31 -21.36 -15.03 5.68
C ASP A 31 -20.18 -14.08 5.41
N LEU A 32 -19.25 -14.04 6.36
CA LEU A 32 -18.06 -13.17 6.28
C LEU A 32 -17.14 -13.59 5.13
N ARG A 33 -16.92 -14.89 4.93
CA ARG A 33 -16.07 -15.41 3.85
C ARG A 33 -16.58 -15.00 2.48
N ARG A 34 -17.88 -15.12 2.26
CA ARG A 34 -18.53 -14.71 1.01
C ARG A 34 -18.41 -13.20 0.79
N THR A 35 -18.63 -12.40 1.83
CA THR A 35 -18.50 -10.94 1.77
C THR A 35 -17.06 -10.52 1.49
N MET A 36 -16.07 -11.18 2.10
CA MET A 36 -14.65 -10.95 1.83
C MET A 36 -14.31 -11.34 0.38
N SER A 37 -14.81 -12.47 -0.11
CA SER A 37 -14.66 -12.88 -1.50
C SER A 37 -15.19 -11.83 -2.48
N ALA A 38 -16.33 -11.22 -2.18
CA ALA A 38 -16.89 -10.13 -2.97
C ALA A 38 -16.00 -8.88 -3.01
N ILE A 39 -15.42 -8.51 -1.85
CA ILE A 39 -14.48 -7.38 -1.74
C ILE A 39 -13.22 -7.66 -2.55
N PHE A 40 -12.63 -8.84 -2.42
CA PHE A 40 -11.43 -9.23 -3.14
C PHE A 40 -11.67 -9.28 -4.64
N TRP A 41 -12.73 -9.96 -5.07
CA TRP A 41 -13.12 -10.02 -6.48
C TRP A 41 -13.23 -8.62 -7.10
N ARG A 42 -13.92 -7.71 -6.41
CA ARG A 42 -14.09 -6.33 -6.86
C ARG A 42 -12.75 -5.61 -7.04
N HIS A 43 -11.83 -5.73 -6.08
CA HIS A 43 -10.57 -5.01 -6.11
C HIS A 43 -9.54 -5.64 -7.06
N GLN A 44 -9.50 -6.95 -7.18
CA GLN A 44 -8.67 -7.66 -8.15
C GLN A 44 -9.08 -7.28 -9.58
N ASN A 45 -10.38 -7.20 -9.85
CA ASN A 45 -10.91 -6.88 -11.18
C ASN A 45 -11.05 -5.37 -11.47
N GLY A 46 -10.89 -4.48 -10.50
CA GLY A 46 -11.15 -3.05 -10.65
C GLY A 46 -12.59 -2.74 -11.03
N ALA A 47 -13.52 -3.61 -10.67
CA ALA A 47 -14.90 -3.58 -11.11
C ALA A 47 -15.76 -2.57 -10.33
N LYS A 48 -16.94 -2.25 -10.85
CA LYS A 48 -17.97 -1.50 -10.10
C LYS A 48 -18.53 -2.40 -9.00
N TRP A 49 -18.93 -1.84 -7.85
CA TRP A 49 -19.59 -2.60 -6.80
C TRP A 49 -20.81 -3.38 -7.31
N ARG A 50 -21.65 -2.75 -8.12
CA ARG A 50 -22.85 -3.38 -8.71
C ARG A 50 -22.56 -4.49 -9.72
N SER A 51 -21.32 -4.65 -10.14
CA SER A 51 -20.90 -5.73 -11.07
C SER A 51 -20.37 -6.96 -10.33
N ILE A 52 -20.41 -6.97 -8.99
CA ILE A 52 -20.08 -8.16 -8.21
C ILE A 52 -21.10 -9.26 -8.56
N PRO A 53 -20.62 -10.46 -8.90
CA PRO A 53 -21.49 -11.61 -9.19
C PRO A 53 -22.44 -11.90 -8.04
N ALA A 54 -23.70 -12.25 -8.37
CA ALA A 54 -24.74 -12.53 -7.39
C ALA A 54 -24.38 -13.67 -6.43
N GLU A 55 -23.59 -14.63 -6.91
CA GLU A 55 -23.07 -15.76 -6.14
C GLU A 55 -22.19 -15.32 -4.97
N LEU A 56 -21.54 -14.15 -5.08
CA LEU A 56 -20.74 -13.55 -4.02
C LEU A 56 -21.58 -12.71 -3.04
N GLY A 57 -22.90 -12.71 -3.20
CA GLY A 57 -23.84 -12.03 -2.32
C GLY A 57 -24.14 -10.58 -2.69
N PRO A 58 -24.89 -9.88 -1.85
CA PRO A 58 -25.32 -8.52 -2.14
C PRO A 58 -24.15 -7.55 -2.18
N TRP A 59 -23.95 -6.89 -3.32
CA TRP A 59 -22.84 -5.94 -3.52
C TRP A 59 -22.79 -4.81 -2.49
N TRP A 60 -23.95 -4.36 -1.99
CA TRP A 60 -24.02 -3.28 -0.99
C TRP A 60 -23.50 -3.71 0.36
N THR A 61 -23.66 -4.97 0.77
CA THR A 61 -23.07 -5.52 2.01
C THR A 61 -21.55 -5.47 1.94
N ALA A 62 -20.96 -5.92 0.84
CA ALA A 62 -19.53 -5.85 0.61
C ALA A 62 -19.00 -4.41 0.59
N ALA A 63 -19.70 -3.51 -0.11
CA ALA A 63 -19.34 -2.10 -0.19
C ALA A 63 -19.39 -1.40 1.18
N GLN A 64 -20.46 -1.62 1.95
CA GLN A 64 -20.60 -1.02 3.28
C GLN A 64 -19.54 -1.54 4.26
N LEU A 65 -19.28 -2.86 4.25
CA LEU A 65 -18.24 -3.46 5.09
C LEU A 65 -16.88 -2.87 4.74
N PHE A 66 -16.50 -2.85 3.47
CA PHE A 66 -15.23 -2.31 3.00
C PHE A 66 -15.03 -0.85 3.44
N ILE A 67 -16.00 0.01 3.16
CA ILE A 67 -15.91 1.45 3.49
C ILE A 67 -15.85 1.66 5.01
N ARG A 68 -16.63 0.92 5.76
CA ARG A 68 -16.64 1.01 7.23
C ARG A 68 -15.30 0.55 7.81
N TRP A 69 -14.78 -0.58 7.38
CA TRP A 69 -13.50 -1.09 7.85
C TRP A 69 -12.32 -0.22 7.41
N ALA A 70 -12.41 0.42 6.23
CA ALA A 70 -11.43 1.43 5.83
C ALA A 70 -11.41 2.63 6.80
N LYS A 71 -12.59 3.15 7.18
CA LYS A 71 -12.70 4.25 8.15
C LYS A 71 -12.22 3.90 9.56
N LEU A 72 -12.35 2.64 9.95
CA LEU A 72 -11.95 2.13 11.28
C LEU A 72 -10.50 1.64 11.32
N GLY A 73 -9.76 1.70 10.20
CA GLY A 73 -8.38 1.25 10.15
C GLY A 73 -8.19 -0.27 10.16
N VAL A 74 -9.26 -1.06 9.99
CA VAL A 74 -9.21 -2.53 10.08
C VAL A 74 -8.30 -3.13 9.01
N TRP A 75 -8.31 -2.58 7.79
CA TRP A 75 -7.47 -3.08 6.70
C TRP A 75 -5.98 -2.84 6.95
N GLN A 76 -5.63 -1.71 7.57
CA GLN A 76 -4.27 -1.43 8.01
C GLN A 76 -3.86 -2.37 9.15
N ALA A 77 -4.73 -2.57 10.14
CA ALA A 77 -4.46 -3.50 11.24
C ALA A 77 -4.30 -4.95 10.74
N LEU A 78 -5.08 -5.36 9.75
CA LEU A 78 -4.94 -6.67 9.11
C LEU A 78 -3.59 -6.82 8.39
N PHE A 79 -3.15 -5.78 7.69
CA PHE A 79 -1.83 -5.74 7.06
C PHE A 79 -0.71 -5.83 8.11
N GLU A 80 -0.83 -5.10 9.23
CA GLU A 80 0.14 -5.18 10.33
C GLU A 80 0.24 -6.60 10.92
N GLN A 81 -0.90 -7.28 11.10
CA GLN A 81 -0.91 -8.67 11.57
C GLN A 81 -0.28 -9.63 10.57
N ALA A 82 -0.52 -9.44 9.27
CA ALA A 82 0.00 -10.32 8.23
C ALA A 82 1.51 -10.21 8.00
N LYS A 83 2.14 -9.08 8.33
CA LYS A 83 3.59 -8.88 8.22
C LYS A 83 4.38 -9.85 9.11
N GLY A 84 3.80 -10.33 10.21
CA GLY A 84 4.50 -11.15 11.20
C GLY A 84 5.61 -10.39 11.92
N GLN A 85 6.37 -11.12 12.76
CA GLN A 85 7.50 -10.55 13.51
C GLN A 85 8.85 -10.73 12.78
N ASP A 86 8.91 -11.55 11.74
CA ASP A 86 10.15 -11.97 11.06
C ASP A 86 10.47 -11.14 9.81
N SER A 87 10.21 -9.83 9.85
CA SER A 87 10.60 -8.95 8.75
C SER A 87 12.12 -8.88 8.61
N ALA A 88 12.64 -9.13 7.39
CA ALA A 88 14.08 -9.11 7.11
C ALA A 88 14.61 -7.67 6.99
N LEU A 89 14.85 -6.99 8.13
CA LEU A 89 15.32 -5.61 8.18
C LEU A 89 16.83 -5.44 7.95
N GLY A 90 17.53 -6.48 7.51
CA GLY A 90 18.94 -6.36 7.07
C GLY A 90 19.08 -5.42 5.86
N LEU A 91 18.16 -5.49 4.92
CA LEU A 91 18.00 -4.58 3.78
C LEU A 91 16.55 -4.09 3.77
N VAL A 92 16.35 -2.78 3.67
CA VAL A 92 15.04 -2.17 3.43
C VAL A 92 15.12 -1.31 2.18
N PHE A 93 14.16 -1.48 1.29
CA PHE A 93 14.06 -0.76 0.04
C PHE A 93 12.99 0.31 0.15
N LEU A 94 13.31 1.55 -0.21
CA LEU A 94 12.33 2.62 -0.37
C LEU A 94 12.14 2.89 -1.86
N ASP A 95 10.89 2.91 -2.29
CA ASP A 95 10.53 3.22 -3.67
C ASP A 95 9.12 3.83 -3.74
N GLY A 96 8.84 4.56 -4.79
CA GLY A 96 7.55 5.18 -5.01
C GLY A 96 7.01 4.94 -6.41
N THR A 97 5.70 4.83 -6.52
CA THR A 97 5.03 4.71 -7.80
C THR A 97 3.86 5.67 -7.93
N ASN A 98 3.69 6.23 -9.13
CA ASN A 98 2.51 7.02 -9.46
C ASN A 98 1.38 6.11 -9.94
N ILE A 99 0.21 6.27 -9.34
CA ILE A 99 -1.00 5.54 -9.69
C ILE A 99 -2.02 6.53 -10.24
N ARG A 100 -2.41 6.34 -11.51
CA ARG A 100 -3.38 7.20 -12.16
C ARG A 100 -4.76 7.07 -11.48
N ALA A 101 -5.40 8.19 -11.21
CA ALA A 101 -6.77 8.22 -10.72
C ALA A 101 -7.75 8.13 -11.90
N HIS A 102 -8.69 7.20 -11.81
CA HIS A 102 -9.84 7.18 -12.70
C HIS A 102 -10.68 8.45 -12.48
N HIS A 103 -11.34 8.99 -13.52
CA HIS A 103 -12.15 10.21 -13.42
C HIS A 103 -13.14 10.22 -12.24
N LYS A 104 -13.67 9.05 -11.85
CA LYS A 104 -14.56 8.90 -10.69
C LYS A 104 -13.86 9.07 -9.34
N ALA A 105 -12.54 8.92 -9.25
CA ALA A 105 -11.78 9.09 -8.02
C ALA A 105 -11.60 10.58 -7.66
N ALA A 106 -11.71 11.48 -8.63
CA ALA A 106 -11.48 12.92 -8.46
C ALA A 106 -12.59 13.68 -7.68
N GLY A 107 -13.62 13.01 -7.18
CA GLY A 107 -14.88 13.65 -6.78
C GLY A 107 -15.24 13.65 -5.28
N ALA A 108 -14.34 13.36 -4.34
CA ALA A 108 -14.66 13.39 -2.91
C ALA A 108 -14.59 14.83 -2.35
N ALA A 109 -15.54 15.69 -2.72
CA ALA A 109 -15.65 17.03 -2.16
C ALA A 109 -16.40 16.99 -0.80
N LYS A 110 -15.93 17.75 0.19
CA LYS A 110 -16.71 18.12 1.38
C LYS A 110 -17.23 19.53 1.19
N LYS A 111 -18.37 19.84 1.79
CA LYS A 111 -18.96 21.20 1.75
C LYS A 111 -17.93 22.19 2.32
N GLY A 112 -17.60 23.23 1.56
CA GLY A 112 -16.63 24.27 1.96
C GLY A 112 -15.15 23.97 1.65
N ASP A 113 -14.81 22.83 1.03
CA ASP A 113 -13.44 22.58 0.58
C ASP A 113 -13.10 23.39 -0.68
N SER A 114 -11.93 24.04 -0.70
CA SER A 114 -11.28 24.42 -1.96
C SER A 114 -10.82 23.14 -2.68
N GLY A 115 -10.66 23.22 -4.02
CA GLY A 115 -10.15 22.08 -4.80
C GLY A 115 -8.77 21.62 -4.34
N GLU A 116 -7.92 22.54 -3.91
CA GLU A 116 -6.57 22.28 -3.40
C GLU A 116 -6.60 21.54 -2.07
N ARG A 117 -7.32 22.04 -1.06
CA ARG A 117 -7.49 21.37 0.24
C ARG A 117 -8.05 19.95 0.10
N ARG A 118 -9.02 19.76 -0.83
CA ARG A 118 -9.55 18.42 -1.13
C ARG A 118 -8.46 17.53 -1.70
N ASN A 119 -7.68 18.02 -2.66
CA ASN A 119 -6.66 17.22 -3.32
C ASN A 119 -5.56 16.80 -2.35
N ASP A 120 -5.12 17.67 -1.46
CA ASP A 120 -4.14 17.36 -0.42
C ASP A 120 -4.68 16.32 0.54
N ARG A 121 -5.89 16.53 1.07
CA ARG A 121 -6.55 15.56 1.97
C ARG A 121 -6.73 14.19 1.33
N GLU A 122 -7.03 14.14 0.04
CA GLU A 122 -7.26 12.88 -0.66
C GLU A 122 -6.01 12.37 -1.38
N ALA A 123 -4.85 12.95 -1.12
CA ALA A 123 -3.59 12.59 -1.76
C ALA A 123 -3.72 12.49 -3.30
N LEU A 124 -4.30 13.52 -3.91
CA LEU A 124 -4.53 13.62 -5.35
C LEU A 124 -3.75 14.80 -5.92
N GLY A 125 -3.16 14.64 -7.09
CA GLY A 125 -2.47 15.71 -7.78
C GLY A 125 -2.02 15.36 -9.18
N ARG A 126 -1.58 16.34 -9.94
CA ARG A 126 -1.21 16.18 -11.35
C ARG A 126 0.31 15.99 -11.48
N SER A 127 0.73 14.80 -11.87
CA SER A 127 2.09 14.49 -12.29
C SER A 127 2.23 14.55 -13.83
N ARG A 128 3.44 14.29 -14.35
CA ARG A 128 3.64 14.12 -15.80
C ARG A 128 2.79 13.00 -16.39
N GLY A 129 2.52 11.95 -15.61
CA GLY A 129 1.66 10.81 -15.99
C GLY A 129 0.15 11.08 -15.89
N GLY A 130 -0.26 12.31 -15.53
CA GLY A 130 -1.66 12.71 -15.36
C GLY A 130 -2.06 12.88 -13.90
N PHE A 131 -3.37 12.96 -13.66
CA PHE A 131 -3.93 13.14 -12.32
C PHE A 131 -3.97 11.80 -11.57
N GLY A 132 -3.42 11.77 -10.36
CA GLY A 132 -3.30 10.54 -9.57
C GLY A 132 -2.72 10.74 -8.19
N SER A 133 -2.32 9.63 -7.59
CA SER A 133 -1.66 9.58 -6.29
C SER A 133 -0.30 8.96 -6.43
N LYS A 134 0.65 9.41 -5.61
CA LYS A 134 1.91 8.72 -5.41
C LYS A 134 1.79 7.83 -4.18
N VAL A 135 2.18 6.58 -4.33
CA VAL A 135 2.31 5.61 -3.24
C VAL A 135 3.78 5.36 -3.03
N CYS A 136 4.28 5.61 -1.83
CA CYS A 136 5.62 5.22 -1.44
C CYS A 136 5.55 4.01 -0.51
N VAL A 137 6.53 3.12 -0.59
CA VAL A 137 6.62 1.88 0.18
C VAL A 137 8.00 1.72 0.81
N ALA A 138 8.04 1.17 2.02
CA ALA A 138 9.21 0.47 2.52
C ALA A 138 8.98 -1.03 2.34
N ALA A 139 9.94 -1.72 1.74
CA ALA A 139 9.92 -3.17 1.53
C ALA A 139 11.12 -3.82 2.23
N ASP A 140 10.96 -5.04 2.74
CA ASP A 140 12.02 -5.78 3.42
C ASP A 140 13.00 -6.46 2.44
N GLY A 141 13.96 -7.19 2.99
CA GLY A 141 14.97 -7.93 2.24
C GLY A 141 14.43 -9.06 1.36
N HIS A 142 13.18 -9.47 1.55
CA HIS A 142 12.46 -10.45 0.73
C HIS A 142 11.56 -9.78 -0.33
N GLY A 143 11.52 -8.44 -0.35
CA GLY A 143 10.64 -7.68 -1.24
C GLY A 143 9.17 -7.74 -0.81
N LYS A 144 8.88 -7.89 0.48
CA LYS A 144 7.55 -7.78 1.07
C LYS A 144 7.34 -6.38 1.63
N ALA A 145 6.13 -5.87 1.50
CA ALA A 145 5.81 -4.52 1.99
C ALA A 145 5.84 -4.45 3.52
N LEU A 146 6.42 -3.36 4.07
CA LEU A 146 6.48 -3.07 5.50
C LEU A 146 5.59 -1.91 5.90
N SER A 147 5.58 -0.84 5.10
CA SER A 147 4.80 0.37 5.35
C SER A 147 4.49 1.09 4.05
N PHE A 148 3.43 1.90 4.06
CA PHE A 148 3.01 2.71 2.92
C PHE A 148 2.73 4.15 3.33
N THR A 149 2.98 5.08 2.40
CA THR A 149 2.47 6.46 2.48
C THR A 149 1.78 6.84 1.17
N LEU A 150 0.78 7.71 1.26
CA LEU A 150 0.08 8.30 0.13
C LEU A 150 0.35 9.79 0.09
N THR A 151 0.69 10.28 -1.10
CA THR A 151 0.86 11.72 -1.37
C THR A 151 0.23 12.08 -2.72
N PRO A 152 -0.02 13.38 -2.98
CA PRO A 152 -0.42 13.83 -4.31
C PRO A 152 0.58 13.39 -5.39
N GLY A 153 0.08 13.09 -6.61
CA GLY A 153 0.89 12.51 -7.67
C GLY A 153 2.15 13.29 -8.08
N GLN A 154 2.18 14.63 -7.88
CA GLN A 154 3.35 15.48 -8.15
C GLN A 154 4.36 15.52 -7.00
N ALA A 155 4.01 15.03 -5.80
CA ALA A 155 4.89 15.14 -4.64
C ALA A 155 6.20 14.37 -4.86
N HIS A 156 7.30 14.89 -4.31
CA HIS A 156 8.56 14.19 -4.25
C HIS A 156 8.48 13.03 -3.23
N GLU A 157 9.26 11.99 -3.43
CA GLU A 157 9.26 10.78 -2.59
C GLU A 157 10.06 10.99 -1.29
N LEU A 158 11.13 11.77 -1.37
CA LEU A 158 12.06 12.01 -0.26
C LEU A 158 11.36 12.47 1.05
N PRO A 159 10.38 13.39 1.05
CA PRO A 159 9.69 13.79 2.27
C PRO A 159 8.94 12.65 2.96
N SER A 160 8.53 11.61 2.22
CA SER A 160 7.83 10.44 2.77
C SER A 160 8.79 9.40 3.37
N ALA A 161 10.09 9.49 3.07
CA ALA A 161 11.06 8.45 3.40
C ALA A 161 11.19 8.22 4.92
N MET A 162 11.29 9.31 5.70
CA MET A 162 11.41 9.19 7.16
C MET A 162 10.16 8.60 7.78
N ALA A 163 8.97 9.03 7.38
CA ALA A 163 7.71 8.47 7.88
C ALA A 163 7.57 6.96 7.59
N LEU A 164 8.06 6.48 6.44
CA LEU A 164 8.10 5.05 6.12
C LEU A 164 9.03 4.28 7.07
N LEU A 165 10.19 4.86 7.39
CA LEU A 165 11.18 4.25 8.30
C LEU A 165 10.73 4.31 9.76
N ASP A 166 10.00 5.36 10.16
CA ASP A 166 9.45 5.52 11.51
C ASP A 166 8.35 4.50 11.82
N ALA A 167 7.70 3.98 10.80
CA ALA A 167 6.71 2.91 10.92
C ALA A 167 7.33 1.52 11.12
N LEU A 168 8.67 1.39 11.07
CA LEU A 168 9.35 0.11 11.28
C LEU A 168 9.61 -0.14 12.76
N PRO A 169 9.63 -1.40 13.23
CA PRO A 169 9.84 -1.73 14.65
C PRO A 169 11.25 -1.35 15.16
N HIS A 170 12.23 -1.33 14.27
CA HIS A 170 13.61 -0.91 14.56
C HIS A 170 14.32 -0.42 13.29
N ALA A 171 15.45 0.24 13.45
CA ALA A 171 16.23 0.76 12.34
C ALA A 171 16.80 -0.37 11.48
N PRO A 172 16.60 -0.34 10.15
CA PRO A 172 17.19 -1.32 9.23
C PRO A 172 18.71 -1.13 9.13
N ARG A 173 19.44 -2.21 8.89
CA ARG A 173 20.90 -2.13 8.73
C ARG A 173 21.30 -1.34 7.49
N TYR A 174 20.60 -1.54 6.36
CA TYR A 174 20.82 -0.83 5.11
C TYR A 174 19.49 -0.31 4.55
N VAL A 175 19.49 0.94 4.08
CA VAL A 175 18.35 1.55 3.38
C VAL A 175 18.75 1.77 1.92
N VAL A 176 18.11 1.05 1.03
CA VAL A 176 18.37 1.04 -0.41
C VAL A 176 17.32 1.88 -1.13
N CYS A 177 17.74 2.93 -1.82
CA CYS A 177 16.85 3.82 -2.57
C CYS A 177 17.43 4.11 -3.95
N ASP A 178 16.58 4.62 -4.83
CA ASP A 178 17.03 5.12 -6.12
C ASP A 178 17.72 6.50 -6.00
N ARG A 179 18.20 7.02 -7.13
CA ARG A 179 18.84 8.34 -7.20
C ARG A 179 17.91 9.50 -6.87
N GLY A 180 16.60 9.31 -6.92
CA GLY A 180 15.61 10.32 -6.54
C GLY A 180 15.68 10.69 -5.05
N TYR A 181 16.18 9.78 -4.23
CA TYR A 181 16.41 9.99 -2.79
C TYR A 181 17.80 10.57 -2.46
N ALA A 182 18.65 10.87 -3.46
CA ALA A 182 19.98 11.41 -3.21
C ALA A 182 19.91 12.82 -2.61
N SER A 183 20.22 12.90 -1.31
CA SER A 183 20.31 14.10 -0.49
C SER A 183 21.29 13.85 0.63
N ASN A 184 22.19 14.81 0.91
CA ASN A 184 23.15 14.69 2.01
C ASN A 184 22.40 14.66 3.36
N GLN A 185 21.43 15.55 3.54
CA GLN A 185 20.60 15.58 4.75
C GLN A 185 19.90 14.23 5.00
N PHE A 186 19.41 13.56 3.96
CA PHE A 186 18.77 12.25 4.12
C PHE A 186 19.79 11.16 4.46
N ARG A 187 20.99 11.20 3.85
CA ARG A 187 22.07 10.26 4.21
C ARG A 187 22.51 10.43 5.66
N GLU A 188 22.67 11.67 6.12
CA GLU A 188 22.99 11.99 7.52
C GLU A 188 21.91 11.48 8.46
N ALA A 189 20.63 11.77 8.18
CA ALA A 189 19.51 11.27 8.97
C ALA A 189 19.45 9.73 9.05
N LEU A 190 19.86 9.02 8.00
CA LEU A 190 19.99 7.56 8.02
C LEU A 190 21.15 7.10 8.92
N TRP A 191 22.31 7.77 8.87
CA TRP A 191 23.44 7.48 9.75
C TRP A 191 23.12 7.73 11.22
N ASP A 192 22.47 8.85 11.53
CA ASP A 192 22.03 9.20 12.88
C ASP A 192 21.05 8.16 13.44
N ARG A 193 20.27 7.54 12.57
CA ARG A 193 19.35 6.44 12.90
C ARG A 193 20.05 5.08 13.07
N GLY A 194 21.34 4.98 12.77
CA GLY A 194 22.11 3.74 12.79
C GLY A 194 21.97 2.90 11.51
N SER A 195 21.40 3.47 10.46
CA SER A 195 21.22 2.81 9.16
C SER A 195 22.28 3.24 8.15
N ARG A 196 22.71 2.33 7.29
CA ARG A 196 23.67 2.64 6.21
C ARG A 196 22.93 2.97 4.92
N PRO A 197 23.08 4.19 4.35
CA PRO A 197 22.45 4.55 3.09
C PRO A 197 23.12 3.82 1.91
N VAL A 198 22.29 3.24 1.04
CA VAL A 198 22.70 2.65 -0.25
C VAL A 198 21.94 3.40 -1.34
N ILE A 199 22.44 4.60 -1.66
CA ILE A 199 21.78 5.56 -2.55
C ILE A 199 22.81 6.07 -3.54
N PRO A 200 22.64 5.86 -4.87
CA PRO A 200 23.56 6.36 -5.89
C PRO A 200 23.63 7.89 -5.88
N THR A 201 24.79 8.44 -6.21
CA THR A 201 24.95 9.89 -6.36
C THR A 201 24.29 10.42 -7.63
N LYS A 202 23.88 11.68 -7.63
CA LYS A 202 23.49 12.37 -8.86
C LYS A 202 24.73 12.65 -9.71
N ARG A 203 24.50 12.86 -11.03
CA ARG A 203 25.59 13.00 -11.99
C ARG A 203 26.58 14.14 -11.63
N ASN A 204 26.11 15.19 -10.99
CA ASN A 204 26.88 16.39 -10.67
C ASN A 204 27.25 16.48 -9.18
N GLU A 205 27.13 15.40 -8.42
CA GLU A 205 27.46 15.34 -7.00
C GLU A 205 28.74 14.52 -6.79
N PRO A 206 29.52 14.78 -5.71
CA PRO A 206 30.66 13.94 -5.35
C PRO A 206 30.24 12.48 -5.18
N GLN A 207 31.10 11.57 -5.57
CA GLN A 207 30.84 10.13 -5.43
C GLN A 207 30.74 9.74 -3.95
N VAL A 208 29.66 9.06 -3.59
CA VAL A 208 29.45 8.50 -2.25
C VAL A 208 29.42 6.98 -2.36
N ALA A 209 29.90 6.31 -1.33
CA ALA A 209 29.90 4.85 -1.25
C ALA A 209 28.49 4.29 -1.44
N CYS A 210 28.30 3.48 -2.48
CA CYS A 210 27.06 2.78 -2.76
C CYS A 210 27.39 1.30 -3.04
N PRO A 211 27.29 0.42 -2.01
CA PRO A 211 27.67 -0.97 -2.14
C PRO A 211 26.87 -1.68 -3.24
N LYS A 212 27.54 -2.11 -4.30
CA LYS A 212 26.91 -2.75 -5.47
C LYS A 212 26.14 -4.02 -5.09
N TRP A 213 26.66 -4.78 -4.12
CA TRP A 213 26.01 -6.02 -3.66
C TRP A 213 24.64 -5.76 -3.05
N ALA A 214 24.45 -4.64 -2.30
CA ALA A 214 23.17 -4.27 -1.74
C ALA A 214 22.25 -3.64 -2.79
N TYR A 215 22.79 -2.72 -3.60
CA TYR A 215 22.01 -2.00 -4.61
C TYR A 215 21.41 -2.91 -5.69
N ARG A 216 22.10 -4.00 -6.06
CA ARG A 216 21.60 -4.96 -7.07
C ARG A 216 20.26 -5.62 -6.69
N HIS A 217 19.93 -5.66 -5.39
CA HIS A 217 18.67 -6.23 -4.90
C HIS A 217 17.47 -5.27 -5.01
N ARG A 218 17.68 -4.04 -5.51
CA ARG A 218 16.58 -3.06 -5.65
C ARG A 218 15.42 -3.56 -6.52
N HIS A 219 15.68 -4.49 -7.45
CA HIS A 219 14.62 -5.12 -8.24
C HIS A 219 13.54 -5.80 -7.40
N LEU A 220 13.81 -6.13 -6.12
CA LEU A 220 12.81 -6.75 -5.23
C LEU A 220 11.63 -5.83 -4.95
N VAL A 221 11.86 -4.53 -4.77
CA VAL A 221 10.76 -3.57 -4.59
C VAL A 221 10.04 -3.28 -5.91
N GLU A 222 10.72 -3.35 -7.05
CA GLU A 222 10.09 -3.27 -8.36
C GLU A 222 9.16 -4.47 -8.60
N ASN A 223 9.61 -5.68 -8.23
CA ASN A 223 8.80 -6.90 -8.27
C ASN A 223 7.59 -6.81 -7.32
N LEU A 224 7.75 -6.19 -6.14
CA LEU A 224 6.63 -5.93 -5.23
C LEU A 224 5.55 -5.09 -5.93
N TRP A 225 5.94 -3.99 -6.60
CA TRP A 225 4.99 -3.18 -7.35
C TRP A 225 4.31 -3.96 -8.48
N ALA A 226 5.04 -4.84 -9.17
CA ALA A 226 4.45 -5.70 -10.20
C ALA A 226 3.34 -6.60 -9.60
N ARG A 227 3.63 -7.30 -8.50
CA ARG A 227 2.65 -8.16 -7.81
C ARG A 227 1.44 -7.38 -7.29
N LEU A 228 1.67 -6.23 -6.61
CA LEU A 228 0.57 -5.43 -6.09
C LEU A 228 -0.33 -4.87 -7.20
N LYS A 229 0.24 -4.51 -8.36
CA LYS A 229 -0.51 -3.98 -9.51
C LYS A 229 -1.24 -5.05 -10.32
N GLU A 230 -1.05 -6.33 -10.06
CA GLU A 230 -1.95 -7.38 -10.54
C GLU A 230 -3.38 -7.11 -10.07
N TRP A 231 -3.52 -6.48 -8.91
CA TRP A 231 -4.80 -5.95 -8.45
C TRP A 231 -5.15 -4.69 -9.25
N ARG A 232 -6.13 -4.76 -10.12
CA ARG A 232 -6.52 -3.63 -10.99
C ARG A 232 -6.90 -2.38 -10.21
N ALA A 233 -7.46 -2.54 -8.99
CA ALA A 233 -7.78 -1.40 -8.13
C ALA A 233 -6.56 -0.77 -7.44
N VAL A 234 -5.40 -1.44 -7.43
CA VAL A 234 -4.10 -0.85 -7.09
C VAL A 234 -3.48 -0.20 -8.32
N ALA A 235 -3.50 -0.85 -9.49
CA ALA A 235 -2.93 -0.32 -10.72
C ALA A 235 -3.61 0.98 -11.20
N THR A 236 -4.91 1.14 -10.89
CA THR A 236 -5.70 2.34 -11.17
C THR A 236 -6.55 2.68 -9.95
N ARG A 237 -6.42 3.90 -9.46
CA ARG A 237 -7.21 4.34 -8.30
C ARG A 237 -8.65 4.65 -8.70
N TYR A 238 -9.60 3.88 -8.18
CA TYR A 238 -11.05 4.11 -8.33
C TYR A 238 -11.67 4.75 -7.09
N GLU A 239 -11.02 4.66 -5.94
CA GLU A 239 -11.49 5.13 -4.65
C GLU A 239 -11.42 6.65 -4.56
N LYS A 240 -12.52 7.26 -4.07
CA LYS A 240 -12.63 8.72 -3.93
C LYS A 240 -11.79 9.27 -2.79
N THR A 241 -11.60 8.49 -1.71
CA THR A 241 -10.88 8.92 -0.51
C THR A 241 -9.51 8.24 -0.41
N ALA A 242 -8.53 8.96 0.16
CA ALA A 242 -7.20 8.43 0.47
C ALA A 242 -7.30 7.20 1.39
N THR A 243 -8.17 7.27 2.41
CA THR A 243 -8.41 6.18 3.36
C THR A 243 -8.88 4.90 2.67
N SER A 244 -9.86 5.00 1.74
CA SER A 244 -10.31 3.82 1.00
C SER A 244 -9.27 3.31 0.02
N PHE A 245 -8.47 4.18 -0.59
CA PHE A 245 -7.41 3.74 -1.49
C PHE A 245 -6.27 3.05 -0.72
N MET A 246 -5.87 3.59 0.43
CA MET A 246 -4.91 2.92 1.31
C MET A 246 -5.43 1.54 1.75
N ALA A 247 -6.71 1.40 2.06
CA ALA A 247 -7.32 0.13 2.38
C ALA A 247 -7.18 -0.91 1.25
N VAL A 248 -7.35 -0.51 -0.01
CA VAL A 248 -7.11 -1.39 -1.17
C VAL A 248 -5.66 -1.86 -1.22
N ILE A 249 -4.71 -0.95 -1.00
CA ILE A 249 -3.27 -1.27 -1.00
C ILE A 249 -2.95 -2.25 0.13
N CYS A 250 -3.47 -2.00 1.34
CA CYS A 250 -3.27 -2.90 2.49
C CYS A 250 -3.85 -4.29 2.24
N ILE A 251 -5.05 -4.41 1.64
CA ILE A 251 -5.63 -5.72 1.29
C ILE A 251 -4.72 -6.46 0.31
N ALA A 252 -4.23 -5.79 -0.74
CA ALA A 252 -3.35 -6.40 -1.73
C ALA A 252 -2.01 -6.83 -1.11
N ALA A 253 -1.42 -5.99 -0.25
CA ALA A 253 -0.19 -6.29 0.46
C ALA A 253 -0.37 -7.44 1.47
N THR A 254 -1.50 -7.49 2.20
CA THR A 254 -1.86 -8.63 3.06
C THR A 254 -1.90 -9.92 2.25
N ALA A 255 -2.57 -9.89 1.10
CA ALA A 255 -2.63 -11.06 0.21
C ALA A 255 -1.25 -11.46 -0.32
N ASP A 256 -0.36 -10.51 -0.60
CA ASP A 256 1.02 -10.79 -1.00
C ASP A 256 1.85 -11.42 0.12
N HIS A 257 1.65 -11.01 1.39
CA HIS A 257 2.31 -11.63 2.54
C HIS A 257 1.85 -13.06 2.78
N LEU A 258 0.54 -13.32 2.64
CA LEU A 258 -0.08 -14.62 2.94
C LEU A 258 -0.03 -15.62 1.76
N LYS A 259 0.48 -15.21 0.60
CA LYS A 259 0.83 -16.16 -0.48
C LYS A 259 2.05 -16.98 -0.04
N THR A 260 1.85 -18.26 0.20
CA THR A 260 2.90 -19.27 0.33
C THR A 260 3.45 -19.66 -1.05
#